data_af76acf2e31f1ed39b9c0b51a7138651
#
_entry.id   af76acf2e31f1ed39b9c0b51a7138651
#
_cell.length_a   1.000
_cell.length_b   1.000
_cell.length_c   1.000
_cell.angle_alpha   90.00
_cell.angle_beta   90.00
_cell.angle_gamma   90.00
#
_symmetry.space_group_name_H-M   'P 1'
#
loop_
_entity.id
_entity.type
_entity.pdbx_description
1 polymer ?
#
loop_
_entity_poly.entity_id
_entity_poly.type
_entity_poly.pdbx_seq_one_letter_code
_entity_poly.pdbx_strand_id
1 'polypeptide(L)'
;HEPSRRQRQMCIRDSGLPVGAVSGFCNMLFKLLEDAKSKDNKDKPSHFAVIFDSARKNFRNEIYSEYKGNRSDAPDDLIPQFDYIRKSVLAFNLPSIELINYEADDLIATYVEQILEKGAKATIVSSDKDLMQLYRKNVRIYDPMKNKFINEEDVQNKFGVAAEKVIDVQALAGDSTDNVPGVPGIGVKTAAELIKE
;
A
#
# COMPACT_ATOMS: atom_id res chain seq x y z
N HIS A 1 -10.09 -19.15 -8.53
CA HIS A 1 -11.01 -18.78 -9.63
C HIS A 1 -10.19 -18.02 -10.68
N GLU A 2 -9.83 -18.70 -11.76
CA GLU A 2 -9.25 -17.99 -12.91
C GLU A 2 -10.32 -17.04 -13.49
N PRO A 3 -10.01 -15.77 -13.73
CA PRO A 3 -10.93 -14.87 -14.39
C PRO A 3 -11.24 -15.42 -15.79
N SER A 4 -12.53 -15.46 -16.13
CA SER A 4 -12.98 -16.02 -17.38
C SER A 4 -12.30 -15.33 -18.59
N ARG A 5 -12.07 -16.06 -19.68
CA ARG A 5 -11.51 -15.52 -20.94
C ARG A 5 -12.22 -14.23 -21.41
N ARG A 6 -13.52 -14.06 -21.13
CA ARG A 6 -14.29 -12.85 -21.45
C ARG A 6 -13.83 -11.62 -20.64
N GLN A 7 -13.43 -11.76 -19.37
CA GLN A 7 -12.93 -10.64 -18.58
C GLN A 7 -11.55 -10.18 -19.02
N ARG A 8 -10.71 -11.10 -19.58
CA ARG A 8 -9.42 -10.74 -20.17
C ARG A 8 -9.58 -10.00 -21.51
N GLN A 9 -10.63 -10.32 -22.31
CA GLN A 9 -10.87 -9.68 -23.62
C GLN A 9 -11.42 -8.25 -23.53
N MET A 10 -12.10 -7.87 -22.43
CA MET A 10 -12.66 -6.52 -22.26
C MET A 10 -11.62 -5.44 -21.94
N CYS A 11 -10.36 -5.79 -21.75
CA CYS A 11 -9.29 -4.89 -21.34
C CYS A 11 -8.12 -4.85 -22.32
N ILE A 12 -8.36 -5.09 -23.60
CA ILE A 12 -7.34 -5.04 -24.66
C ILE A 12 -7.69 -3.87 -25.58
N ARG A 13 -6.71 -2.96 -25.83
CA ARG A 13 -6.83 -1.95 -26.89
C ARG A 13 -6.85 -2.60 -28.27
N ASP A 14 -7.37 -1.89 -29.28
CA ASP A 14 -7.39 -2.32 -30.70
C ASP A 14 -5.99 -2.70 -31.23
N SER A 15 -4.92 -2.19 -30.57
CA SER A 15 -3.52 -2.54 -30.83
C SER A 15 -3.04 -3.83 -30.18
N GLY A 16 -3.90 -4.57 -29.46
CA GLY A 16 -3.52 -5.78 -28.71
C GLY A 16 -2.83 -5.51 -27.36
N LEU A 17 -2.67 -4.24 -26.96
CA LEU A 17 -2.05 -3.88 -25.69
C LEU A 17 -2.99 -4.17 -24.52
N PRO A 18 -2.59 -4.95 -23.49
CA PRO A 18 -3.37 -5.13 -22.28
C PRO A 18 -3.48 -3.78 -21.52
N VAL A 19 -4.70 -3.43 -21.07
CA VAL A 19 -4.97 -2.16 -20.37
C VAL A 19 -5.82 -2.36 -19.12
N GLY A 20 -6.01 -3.60 -18.68
CA GLY A 20 -6.89 -3.93 -17.54
C GLY A 20 -6.45 -3.27 -16.23
N ALA A 21 -5.15 -3.31 -15.94
CA ALA A 21 -4.60 -2.71 -14.74
C ALA A 21 -4.69 -1.17 -14.78
N VAL A 22 -4.37 -0.56 -15.92
CA VAL A 22 -4.51 0.90 -16.10
C VAL A 22 -5.95 1.34 -15.93
N SER A 23 -6.90 0.62 -16.56
CA SER A 23 -8.33 0.94 -16.47
C SER A 23 -8.84 0.80 -15.02
N GLY A 24 -8.48 -0.29 -14.34
CA GLY A 24 -8.83 -0.50 -12.93
C GLY A 24 -8.27 0.57 -12.03
N PHE A 25 -7.01 0.93 -12.20
CA PHE A 25 -6.35 2.00 -11.45
C PHE A 25 -7.02 3.36 -11.70
N CYS A 26 -7.26 3.73 -12.96
CA CYS A 26 -7.91 5.00 -13.30
C CYS A 26 -9.32 5.11 -12.71
N ASN A 27 -10.10 4.02 -12.77
CA ASN A 27 -11.45 4.00 -12.20
C ASN A 27 -11.42 4.17 -10.68
N MET A 28 -10.50 3.48 -10.00
CA MET A 28 -10.30 3.62 -8.56
C MET A 28 -9.88 5.04 -8.19
N LEU A 29 -8.91 5.61 -8.91
CA LEU A 29 -8.41 6.96 -8.67
C LEU A 29 -9.49 8.01 -8.92
N PHE A 30 -10.26 7.88 -10.00
CA PHE A 30 -11.39 8.74 -10.30
C PHE A 30 -12.42 8.73 -9.17
N LYS A 31 -12.80 7.53 -8.70
CA LYS A 31 -13.74 7.39 -7.58
C LYS A 31 -13.22 8.08 -6.32
N LEU A 32 -11.95 7.86 -5.96
CA LEU A 32 -11.34 8.50 -4.79
C LEU A 32 -11.37 10.03 -4.89
N LEU A 33 -11.11 10.58 -6.07
CA LEU A 33 -11.16 12.03 -6.31
C LEU A 33 -12.58 12.58 -6.22
N GLU A 34 -13.57 11.86 -6.73
CA GLU A 34 -14.98 12.26 -6.63
C GLU A 34 -15.46 12.22 -5.17
N ASP A 35 -15.11 11.14 -4.44
CA ASP A 35 -15.44 11.02 -3.01
C ASP A 35 -14.77 12.14 -2.18
N ALA A 36 -13.54 12.50 -2.53
CA ALA A 36 -12.82 13.61 -1.90
C ALA A 36 -13.46 14.98 -2.16
N LYS A 37 -14.07 15.18 -3.32
CA LYS A 37 -14.76 16.43 -3.70
C LYS A 37 -16.20 16.51 -3.18
N SER A 38 -16.77 15.39 -2.73
CA SER A 38 -18.18 15.34 -2.29
C SER A 38 -18.47 16.39 -1.22
N LYS A 39 -19.66 17.02 -1.32
CA LYS A 39 -20.12 18.04 -0.36
C LYS A 39 -20.32 17.46 1.04
N ASP A 40 -20.61 16.16 1.13
CA ASP A 40 -20.83 15.46 2.39
C ASP A 40 -19.53 15.08 3.11
N ASN A 41 -18.39 15.21 2.43
CA ASN A 41 -17.09 14.93 3.02
C ASN A 41 -16.63 16.10 3.90
N LYS A 42 -16.79 15.96 5.22
CA LYS A 42 -16.38 16.96 6.22
C LYS A 42 -14.86 17.15 6.30
N ASP A 43 -14.10 16.14 5.92
CA ASP A 43 -12.63 16.13 5.94
C ASP A 43 -12.08 16.17 4.50
N LYS A 44 -12.47 17.17 3.71
CA LYS A 44 -11.96 17.34 2.34
C LYS A 44 -10.44 17.42 2.35
N PRO A 45 -9.74 16.59 1.59
CA PRO A 45 -8.29 16.68 1.48
C PRO A 45 -7.91 17.96 0.72
N SER A 46 -6.94 18.68 1.24
CA SER A 46 -6.35 19.86 0.57
C SER A 46 -5.26 19.44 -0.42
N HIS A 47 -4.65 18.28 -0.19
CA HIS A 47 -3.57 17.72 -1.01
C HIS A 47 -3.83 16.25 -1.29
N PHE A 48 -3.40 15.80 -2.46
CA PHE A 48 -3.47 14.41 -2.88
C PHE A 48 -2.17 14.07 -3.63
N ALA A 49 -1.60 12.93 -3.37
CA ALA A 49 -0.42 12.43 -4.09
C ALA A 49 -0.54 10.91 -4.29
N VAL A 50 0.07 10.41 -5.35
CA VAL A 50 0.23 8.98 -5.59
C VAL A 50 1.70 8.63 -5.44
N ILE A 51 1.98 7.62 -4.62
CA ILE A 51 3.33 7.20 -4.28
C ILE A 51 3.57 5.82 -4.89
N PHE A 52 4.71 5.65 -5.55
CA PHE A 52 5.11 4.43 -6.23
C PHE A 52 6.44 3.89 -5.70
N ASP A 53 6.61 2.58 -5.80
CA ASP A 53 7.92 1.97 -5.74
C ASP A 53 8.73 2.36 -6.99
N SER A 54 9.97 2.77 -6.79
CA SER A 54 10.87 3.15 -7.90
C SER A 54 11.46 1.95 -8.60
N ALA A 55 11.75 0.88 -7.84
CA ALA A 55 12.37 -0.34 -8.36
C ALA A 55 12.06 -1.54 -7.45
N ARG A 56 12.34 -2.75 -7.96
CA ARG A 56 12.19 -3.99 -7.20
C ARG A 56 13.25 -4.15 -6.10
N LYS A 57 14.46 -3.62 -6.32
CA LYS A 57 15.57 -3.65 -5.36
C LYS A 57 15.74 -2.30 -4.69
N ASN A 58 16.02 -2.33 -3.42
CA ASN A 58 16.21 -1.15 -2.58
C ASN A 58 17.27 -1.42 -1.51
N PHE A 59 17.54 -0.48 -0.61
CA PHE A 59 18.56 -0.59 0.43
C PHE A 59 18.39 -1.84 1.33
N ARG A 60 17.17 -2.37 1.48
CA ARG A 60 16.92 -3.59 2.26
C ARG A 60 17.62 -4.81 1.67
N ASN A 61 17.78 -4.86 0.34
CA ASN A 61 18.52 -5.94 -0.31
C ASN A 61 20.04 -5.85 -0.06
N GLU A 62 20.57 -4.68 0.29
CA GLU A 62 21.95 -4.52 0.72
C GLU A 62 22.16 -5.07 2.14
N ILE A 63 21.14 -4.92 3.02
CA ILE A 63 21.15 -5.45 4.38
C ILE A 63 20.84 -6.95 4.39
N TYR A 64 19.87 -7.39 3.60
CA TYR A 64 19.41 -8.77 3.49
C TYR A 64 19.10 -9.12 2.03
N SER A 65 20.00 -9.86 1.40
CA SER A 65 19.95 -10.17 -0.05
C SER A 65 18.69 -10.93 -0.46
N GLU A 66 18.13 -11.74 0.44
CA GLU A 66 16.94 -12.54 0.21
C GLU A 66 15.61 -11.78 0.40
N TYR A 67 15.66 -10.48 0.77
CA TYR A 67 14.48 -9.65 0.92
C TYR A 67 13.63 -9.65 -0.34
N LYS A 68 12.36 -10.03 -0.22
CA LYS A 68 11.41 -10.22 -1.34
C LYS A 68 11.89 -11.19 -2.43
N GLY A 69 12.88 -12.04 -2.12
CA GLY A 69 13.47 -12.99 -3.07
C GLY A 69 12.51 -14.10 -3.51
N ASN A 70 11.47 -14.37 -2.72
CA ASN A 70 10.40 -15.32 -3.03
C ASN A 70 9.30 -14.78 -3.96
N ARG A 71 9.32 -13.47 -4.29
CA ARG A 71 8.32 -12.87 -5.18
C ARG A 71 8.63 -13.20 -6.64
N SER A 72 7.63 -13.74 -7.35
CA SER A 72 7.71 -13.94 -8.81
C SER A 72 7.81 -12.60 -9.55
N ASP A 73 8.28 -12.65 -10.80
CA ASP A 73 8.23 -11.49 -11.67
C ASP A 73 6.79 -11.10 -12.01
N ALA A 74 6.60 -9.84 -12.31
CA ALA A 74 5.30 -9.36 -12.76
C ALA A 74 4.92 -10.07 -14.08
N PRO A 75 3.64 -10.42 -14.27
CA PRO A 75 3.18 -10.97 -15.54
C PRO A 75 3.55 -10.07 -16.73
N ASP A 76 3.93 -10.69 -17.87
CA ASP A 76 4.37 -9.98 -19.07
C ASP A 76 3.34 -8.97 -19.59
N ASP A 77 2.06 -9.23 -19.40
CA ASP A 77 0.96 -8.34 -19.77
C ASP A 77 0.75 -7.17 -18.80
N LEU A 78 1.34 -7.23 -17.61
CA LEU A 78 1.29 -6.16 -16.61
C LEU A 78 2.46 -5.16 -16.76
N ILE A 79 3.64 -5.65 -17.15
CA ILE A 79 4.86 -4.82 -17.23
C ILE A 79 4.65 -3.54 -18.06
N PRO A 80 4.11 -3.61 -19.32
CA PRO A 80 3.91 -2.41 -20.12
C PRO A 80 2.87 -1.44 -19.55
N GLN A 81 2.04 -1.89 -18.60
CA GLN A 81 1.00 -1.08 -18.01
C GLN A 81 1.52 -0.16 -16.88
N PHE A 82 2.66 -0.47 -16.26
CA PHE A 82 3.22 0.38 -15.20
C PHE A 82 3.49 1.81 -15.66
N ASP A 83 4.05 1.97 -16.86
CA ASP A 83 4.31 3.28 -17.45
C ASP A 83 3.01 4.06 -17.71
N TYR A 84 1.96 3.37 -18.19
CA TYR A 84 0.67 4.00 -18.42
C TYR A 84 -0.03 4.39 -17.11
N ILE A 85 0.14 3.59 -16.05
CA ILE A 85 -0.37 3.94 -14.72
C ILE A 85 0.29 5.23 -14.23
N ARG A 86 1.62 5.36 -14.31
CA ARG A 86 2.33 6.60 -13.94
C ARG A 86 1.88 7.80 -14.79
N LYS A 87 1.78 7.61 -16.09
CA LYS A 87 1.28 8.65 -17.02
C LYS A 87 -0.16 9.06 -16.69
N SER A 88 -1.01 8.12 -16.29
CA SER A 88 -2.39 8.45 -15.91
C SER A 88 -2.46 9.35 -14.67
N VAL A 89 -1.59 9.15 -13.67
CA VAL A 89 -1.52 10.04 -12.49
C VAL A 89 -1.21 11.47 -12.91
N LEU A 90 -0.26 11.65 -13.82
CA LEU A 90 0.08 12.97 -14.38
C LEU A 90 -1.09 13.56 -15.19
N ALA A 91 -1.82 12.72 -15.94
CA ALA A 91 -3.00 13.14 -16.70
C ALA A 91 -4.16 13.56 -15.78
N PHE A 92 -4.27 13.00 -14.58
CA PHE A 92 -5.18 13.47 -13.52
C PHE A 92 -4.69 14.76 -12.84
N ASN A 93 -3.55 15.30 -13.25
CA ASN A 93 -2.89 16.47 -12.63
C ASN A 93 -2.57 16.25 -11.15
N LEU A 94 -2.10 15.06 -10.81
CA LEU A 94 -1.70 14.69 -9.45
C LEU A 94 -0.19 14.52 -9.36
N PRO A 95 0.43 14.87 -8.22
CA PRO A 95 1.79 14.49 -7.91
C PRO A 95 1.98 12.98 -7.96
N SER A 96 2.98 12.54 -8.71
CA SER A 96 3.47 11.18 -8.77
C SER A 96 4.84 11.16 -8.10
N ILE A 97 4.99 10.43 -7.01
CA ILE A 97 6.16 10.48 -6.14
C ILE A 97 6.79 9.09 -6.10
N GLU A 98 8.09 9.03 -6.36
CA GLU A 98 8.92 7.85 -6.18
C GLU A 98 10.34 8.29 -5.83
N LEU A 99 11.09 7.48 -5.11
CA LEU A 99 12.47 7.76 -4.75
C LEU A 99 13.32 6.51 -4.94
N ILE A 100 14.41 6.65 -5.69
CA ILE A 100 15.35 5.56 -5.94
C ILE A 100 15.87 5.01 -4.61
N ASN A 101 15.95 3.69 -4.49
CA ASN A 101 16.42 2.95 -3.34
C ASN A 101 15.46 2.90 -2.14
N TYR A 102 14.27 3.50 -2.23
CA TYR A 102 13.23 3.45 -1.21
C TYR A 102 11.94 2.84 -1.76
N GLU A 103 11.17 2.22 -0.88
CA GLU A 103 9.84 1.71 -1.19
C GLU A 103 8.77 2.78 -0.97
N ALA A 104 7.60 2.61 -1.59
CA ALA A 104 6.47 3.49 -1.40
C ALA A 104 6.11 3.66 0.09
N ASP A 105 6.22 2.58 0.87
CA ASP A 105 5.91 2.58 2.31
C ASP A 105 6.83 3.50 3.11
N ASP A 106 8.13 3.58 2.75
CA ASP A 106 9.08 4.50 3.38
C ASP A 106 8.67 5.96 3.15
N LEU A 107 8.27 6.27 1.91
CA LEU A 107 7.81 7.60 1.54
C LEU A 107 6.48 7.95 2.20
N ILE A 108 5.53 7.02 2.22
CA ILE A 108 4.24 7.20 2.89
C ILE A 108 4.46 7.51 4.37
N ALA A 109 5.28 6.71 5.07
CA ALA A 109 5.60 6.93 6.47
C ALA A 109 6.25 8.31 6.69
N THR A 110 7.23 8.67 5.87
CA THR A 110 7.92 9.96 5.95
C THR A 110 6.96 11.13 5.76
N TYR A 111 6.09 11.07 4.75
CA TYR A 111 5.10 12.13 4.53
C TYR A 111 4.08 12.22 5.66
N VAL A 112 3.64 11.09 6.20
CA VAL A 112 2.74 11.06 7.36
C VAL A 112 3.35 11.78 8.55
N GLU A 113 4.63 11.50 8.89
CA GLU A 113 5.32 12.20 9.97
C GLU A 113 5.37 13.72 9.73
N GLN A 114 5.81 14.14 8.56
CA GLN A 114 5.91 15.56 8.20
C GLN A 114 4.55 16.28 8.21
N ILE A 115 3.47 15.59 7.83
CA ILE A 115 2.10 16.13 7.86
C ILE A 115 1.66 16.32 9.32
N LEU A 116 1.93 15.35 10.19
CA LEU A 116 1.57 15.44 11.60
C LEU A 116 2.37 16.52 12.34
N GLU A 117 3.66 16.67 12.05
CA GLU A 117 4.49 17.75 12.59
C GLU A 117 3.93 19.14 12.28
N LYS A 118 3.27 19.28 11.13
CA LYS A 118 2.57 20.51 10.73
C LYS A 118 1.16 20.64 11.33
N GLY A 119 0.76 19.72 12.22
CA GLY A 119 -0.56 19.71 12.85
C GLY A 119 -1.71 19.33 11.92
N ALA A 120 -1.41 18.79 10.74
CA ALA A 120 -2.41 18.36 9.76
C ALA A 120 -2.83 16.90 9.95
N LYS A 121 -3.79 16.43 9.14
CA LYS A 121 -4.28 15.05 9.16
C LYS A 121 -3.85 14.34 7.88
N ALA A 122 -3.55 13.04 7.97
CA ALA A 122 -3.25 12.20 6.83
C ALA A 122 -4.33 11.12 6.62
N THR A 123 -4.64 10.82 5.35
CA THR A 123 -5.40 9.63 4.98
C THR A 123 -4.56 8.80 4.01
N ILE A 124 -4.17 7.62 4.44
CA ILE A 124 -3.45 6.64 3.62
C ILE A 124 -4.50 5.80 2.89
N VAL A 125 -4.36 5.64 1.58
CA VAL A 125 -5.21 4.76 0.77
C VAL A 125 -4.38 3.56 0.35
N SER A 126 -4.55 2.44 1.05
CA SER A 126 -3.81 1.21 0.77
C SER A 126 -4.52 0.01 1.38
N SER A 127 -4.38 -1.16 0.75
CA SER A 127 -4.78 -2.47 1.32
C SER A 127 -3.62 -3.18 2.01
N ASP A 128 -2.45 -2.56 2.08
CA ASP A 128 -1.27 -3.16 2.70
C ASP A 128 -1.41 -3.16 4.23
N LYS A 129 -1.24 -4.36 4.81
CA LYS A 129 -1.30 -4.56 6.26
C LYS A 129 -0.16 -3.85 7.00
N ASP A 130 0.99 -3.69 6.34
CA ASP A 130 2.19 -3.16 6.98
C ASP A 130 2.05 -1.67 7.28
N LEU A 131 1.24 -0.96 6.50
CA LEU A 131 0.91 0.44 6.79
C LEU A 131 -0.02 0.61 8.02
N MET A 132 -0.58 -0.47 8.58
CA MET A 132 -1.35 -0.40 9.81
C MET A 132 -0.52 0.08 11.01
N GLN A 133 0.81 -0.08 10.97
CA GLN A 133 1.74 0.49 11.96
C GLN A 133 1.64 2.02 12.07
N LEU A 134 1.16 2.69 11.03
CA LEU A 134 0.99 4.15 11.00
C LEU A 134 -0.34 4.63 11.56
N TYR A 135 -1.26 3.70 11.90
CA TYR A 135 -2.57 4.05 12.45
C TYR A 135 -2.44 4.72 13.81
N ARG A 136 -2.92 5.95 13.92
CA ARG A 136 -2.91 6.75 15.15
C ARG A 136 -3.81 7.98 15.03
N LYS A 137 -3.87 8.78 16.08
CA LYS A 137 -4.60 10.07 16.04
C LYS A 137 -4.16 10.92 14.86
N ASN A 138 -5.10 11.46 14.11
CA ASN A 138 -4.92 12.25 12.89
C ASN A 138 -4.39 11.47 11.66
N VAL A 139 -4.22 10.15 11.75
CA VAL A 139 -3.93 9.28 10.61
C VAL A 139 -5.08 8.31 10.40
N ARG A 140 -5.63 8.30 9.19
CA ARG A 140 -6.67 7.36 8.79
C ARG A 140 -6.13 6.47 7.67
N ILE A 141 -6.53 5.21 7.67
CA ILE A 141 -6.18 4.27 6.62
C ILE A 141 -7.48 3.79 5.97
N TYR A 142 -7.58 3.94 4.66
CA TYR A 142 -8.71 3.45 3.87
C TYR A 142 -8.26 2.30 2.99
N ASP A 143 -8.90 1.14 3.16
CA ASP A 143 -8.69 -0.02 2.30
C ASP A 143 -9.68 0.03 1.13
N PRO A 144 -9.21 0.35 -0.09
CA PRO A 144 -10.08 0.49 -1.25
C PRO A 144 -10.63 -0.86 -1.75
N MET A 145 -9.95 -1.97 -1.44
CA MET A 145 -10.41 -3.30 -1.84
C MET A 145 -11.59 -3.77 -0.99
N LYS A 146 -11.59 -3.41 0.29
CA LYS A 146 -12.68 -3.71 1.23
C LYS A 146 -13.70 -2.57 1.33
N ASN A 147 -13.40 -1.42 0.72
CA ASN A 147 -14.22 -0.21 0.78
C ASN A 147 -14.52 0.22 2.22
N LYS A 148 -13.50 0.22 3.09
CA LYS A 148 -13.66 0.56 4.51
C LYS A 148 -12.45 1.28 5.08
N PHE A 149 -12.67 2.09 6.11
CA PHE A 149 -11.61 2.60 6.95
C PHE A 149 -11.16 1.53 7.96
N ILE A 150 -9.85 1.39 8.09
CA ILE A 150 -9.22 0.57 9.12
C ILE A 150 -9.37 1.28 10.46
N ASN A 151 -9.74 0.55 11.48
CA ASN A 151 -9.85 1.02 12.86
C ASN A 151 -8.89 0.25 13.78
N GLU A 152 -8.86 0.61 15.06
CA GLU A 152 -7.99 -0.01 16.04
C GLU A 152 -8.28 -1.52 16.24
N GLU A 153 -9.57 -1.89 16.16
CA GLU A 153 -9.98 -3.30 16.24
C GLU A 153 -9.43 -4.12 15.07
N ASP A 154 -9.36 -3.54 13.85
CA ASP A 154 -8.77 -4.22 12.68
C ASP A 154 -7.28 -4.48 12.90
N VAL A 155 -6.56 -3.53 13.50
CA VAL A 155 -5.13 -3.68 13.84
C VAL A 155 -4.96 -4.76 14.92
N GLN A 156 -5.75 -4.70 15.97
CA GLN A 156 -5.78 -5.70 17.04
C GLN A 156 -6.10 -7.10 16.51
N ASN A 157 -7.10 -7.24 15.65
CA ASN A 157 -7.48 -8.53 15.04
C ASN A 157 -6.36 -9.07 14.14
N LYS A 158 -5.59 -8.20 13.49
CA LYS A 158 -4.51 -8.61 12.58
C LYS A 158 -3.22 -8.96 13.30
N PHE A 159 -2.81 -8.14 14.27
CA PHE A 159 -1.50 -8.21 14.91
C PHE A 159 -1.56 -8.57 16.41
N GLY A 160 -2.74 -8.53 17.03
CA GLY A 160 -2.92 -8.83 18.45
C GLY A 160 -2.49 -7.71 19.40
N VAL A 161 -2.03 -6.58 18.88
CA VAL A 161 -1.50 -5.42 19.62
C VAL A 161 -2.02 -4.10 19.04
N ALA A 162 -1.80 -2.99 19.74
CA ALA A 162 -2.03 -1.65 19.22
C ALA A 162 -1.02 -1.30 18.10
N ALA A 163 -1.33 -0.28 17.30
CA ALA A 163 -0.55 0.06 16.09
C ALA A 163 0.93 0.37 16.40
N GLU A 164 1.21 1.00 17.54
CA GLU A 164 2.56 1.35 17.99
C GLU A 164 3.46 0.13 18.23
N LYS A 165 2.84 -1.05 18.42
CA LYS A 165 3.54 -2.31 18.68
C LYS A 165 3.59 -3.26 17.48
N VAL A 166 3.05 -2.85 16.34
CA VAL A 166 3.03 -3.69 15.12
C VAL A 166 4.45 -4.01 14.66
N ILE A 167 5.37 -3.05 14.71
CA ILE A 167 6.78 -3.25 14.31
C ILE A 167 7.43 -4.32 15.20
N ASP A 168 7.21 -4.25 16.52
CA ASP A 168 7.78 -5.21 17.47
C ASP A 168 7.26 -6.64 17.17
N VAL A 169 5.95 -6.76 16.92
CA VAL A 169 5.33 -8.05 16.52
C VAL A 169 5.95 -8.59 15.23
N GLN A 170 6.09 -7.74 14.21
CA GLN A 170 6.66 -8.17 12.92
C GLN A 170 8.16 -8.51 13.05
N ALA A 171 8.91 -7.79 13.88
CA ALA A 171 10.31 -8.11 14.14
C ALA A 171 10.49 -9.50 14.76
N LEU A 172 9.60 -9.91 15.66
CA LEU A 172 9.63 -11.24 16.27
C LEU A 172 9.07 -12.33 15.35
N ALA A 173 7.93 -12.06 14.71
CA ALA A 173 7.24 -13.06 13.88
C ALA A 173 7.83 -13.22 12.48
N GLY A 174 8.55 -12.21 11.98
CA GLY A 174 8.97 -12.11 10.58
C GLY A 174 7.80 -11.82 9.63
N ASP A 175 8.09 -11.76 8.34
CA ASP A 175 7.10 -11.66 7.28
C ASP A 175 7.43 -12.59 6.11
N SER A 176 6.65 -13.65 5.97
CA SER A 176 6.83 -14.62 4.89
C SER A 176 6.53 -14.04 3.51
N THR A 177 5.71 -12.99 3.42
CA THR A 177 5.39 -12.34 2.14
C THR A 177 6.61 -11.62 1.58
N ASP A 178 7.41 -11.02 2.48
CA ASP A 178 8.62 -10.28 2.14
C ASP A 178 9.91 -11.11 2.36
N ASN A 179 9.74 -12.41 2.67
CA ASN A 179 10.85 -13.31 2.95
C ASN A 179 11.73 -12.82 4.11
N VAL A 180 11.12 -12.17 5.09
CA VAL A 180 11.83 -11.71 6.30
C VAL A 180 11.71 -12.78 7.37
N PRO A 181 12.83 -13.37 7.83
CA PRO A 181 12.79 -14.38 8.89
C PRO A 181 12.43 -13.73 10.23
N GLY A 182 11.56 -14.40 10.98
CA GLY A 182 11.32 -14.10 12.39
C GLY A 182 12.15 -14.99 13.31
N VAL A 183 11.86 -14.90 14.60
CA VAL A 183 12.44 -15.83 15.58
C VAL A 183 11.80 -17.22 15.37
N PRO A 184 12.60 -18.30 15.26
CA PRO A 184 12.08 -19.65 15.04
C PRO A 184 11.03 -20.05 16.08
N GLY A 185 9.85 -20.49 15.61
CA GLY A 185 8.73 -20.91 16.45
C GLY A 185 7.87 -19.79 16.99
N ILE A 186 8.17 -18.51 16.71
CA ILE A 186 7.37 -17.36 17.14
C ILE A 186 6.53 -16.86 15.94
N GLY A 187 5.22 -17.08 16.01
CA GLY A 187 4.26 -16.47 15.09
C GLY A 187 3.63 -15.21 15.69
N VAL A 188 2.77 -14.55 14.91
CA VAL A 188 2.13 -13.29 15.30
C VAL A 188 1.44 -13.35 16.67
N LYS A 189 0.74 -14.45 16.99
CA LYS A 189 0.06 -14.60 18.29
C LYS A 189 1.03 -14.64 19.45
N THR A 190 2.05 -15.49 19.37
CA THR A 190 3.07 -15.62 20.40
C THR A 190 3.87 -14.32 20.57
N ALA A 191 4.21 -13.66 19.44
CA ALA A 191 4.87 -12.36 19.46
C ALA A 191 4.01 -11.31 20.18
N ALA A 192 2.71 -11.26 19.89
CA ALA A 192 1.79 -10.34 20.53
C ALA A 192 1.63 -10.60 22.05
N GLU A 193 1.66 -11.86 22.48
CA GLU A 193 1.65 -12.23 23.90
C GLU A 193 2.91 -11.73 24.59
N LEU A 194 4.09 -12.01 24.02
CA LEU A 194 5.39 -11.58 24.58
C LEU A 194 5.54 -10.05 24.68
N ILE A 195 4.89 -9.29 23.79
CA ILE A 195 4.99 -7.83 23.80
C ILE A 195 4.00 -7.19 24.80
N LYS A 196 2.96 -7.93 25.23
CA LYS A 196 2.01 -7.44 26.24
C LYS A 196 2.50 -7.62 27.67
N GLU A 197 3.43 -8.55 27.89
CA GLU A 197 4.11 -8.75 29.16
C GLU A 197 5.16 -7.67 29.44
#